data_0603dbf3e8bd195d7e2b27aac8f7e348
#
_entry.id   0603dbf3e8bd195d7e2b27aac8f7e348
#
_cell.length_a   1.000
_cell.length_b   1.000
_cell.length_c   1.000
_cell.angle_alpha   90.00
_cell.angle_beta   90.00
_cell.angle_gamma   90.00
#
_symmetry.space_group_name_H-M   'P 1'
#
loop_
_entity.id
_entity.type
_entity.pdbx_description
1 polymer ?
#
loop_
_entity_poly.entity_id
_entity_poly.type
_entity_poly.pdbx_seq_one_letter_code
_entity_poly.pdbx_strand_id
1 'polypeptide(L)'
;MKYTIAKRLLAISAASLVLTGCSTAHSKNFNSAPEIIESGSTPTSAPSQLLYSEECISEREVVNAQKMWGNGIVNIGETYSSNGDYTTAAADFIQEMYGYDLSSVLFKPTLAAKAQFRSSFDAALSYFVGGNEAYAEDKGFAIKPYINVKFDNVGIINNSCRMAVAMGNYYFTDTKGDETKVEYTFAYVKDKLGKLRIVAHQSSLPYNPS
;
A
#
# COMPACT_ATOMS: atom_id res chain seq x y z
N MET A 1 -13.40 12.12 -51.12
CA MET A 1 -12.01 12.64 -50.98
C MET A 1 -11.11 11.48 -50.58
N LYS A 2 -10.19 11.09 -51.46
CA LYS A 2 -9.28 9.95 -51.24
C LYS A 2 -7.96 10.48 -50.68
N TYR A 3 -7.52 10.01 -49.51
CA TYR A 3 -6.19 10.32 -49.00
C TYR A 3 -5.26 9.12 -49.22
N THR A 4 -4.22 9.35 -50.00
CA THR A 4 -3.17 8.41 -50.38
C THR A 4 -2.11 8.37 -49.26
N ILE A 5 -1.81 7.17 -48.78
CA ILE A 5 -0.75 6.93 -47.78
C ILE A 5 0.56 6.65 -48.52
N ALA A 6 1.55 7.50 -48.31
CA ALA A 6 2.91 7.31 -48.81
C ALA A 6 3.73 6.48 -47.81
N LYS A 7 4.21 5.29 -48.29
CA LYS A 7 5.16 4.45 -47.58
C LYS A 7 6.58 5.00 -47.78
N ARG A 8 7.30 5.29 -46.69
CA ARG A 8 8.76 5.50 -46.72
C ARG A 8 9.42 4.29 -46.07
N LEU A 9 10.18 3.57 -46.88
CA LEU A 9 11.17 2.58 -46.46
C LEU A 9 12.42 3.31 -45.96
N LEU A 10 12.92 2.95 -44.78
CA LEU A 10 14.26 3.30 -44.33
C LEU A 10 15.05 1.99 -44.19
N ALA A 11 16.17 1.93 -44.90
CA ALA A 11 17.13 0.84 -44.88
C ALA A 11 18.00 0.95 -43.63
N ILE A 12 18.18 -0.16 -42.91
CA ILE A 12 19.09 -0.28 -41.77
C ILE A 12 20.36 -0.99 -42.26
N SER A 13 21.49 -0.31 -42.17
CA SER A 13 22.83 -0.81 -42.42
C SER A 13 23.36 -1.49 -41.14
N ALA A 14 23.79 -2.75 -41.29
CA ALA A 14 24.46 -3.49 -40.22
C ALA A 14 25.96 -3.21 -40.25
N ALA A 15 26.54 -2.90 -39.10
CA ALA A 15 27.98 -2.88 -38.89
C ALA A 15 28.34 -3.83 -37.76
N SER A 16 28.97 -4.95 -38.13
CA SER A 16 29.56 -5.91 -37.19
C SER A 16 30.96 -5.46 -36.78
N LEU A 17 31.24 -5.39 -35.49
CA LEU A 17 32.60 -5.32 -34.95
C LEU A 17 32.84 -6.52 -34.04
N VAL A 18 33.72 -7.40 -34.48
CA VAL A 18 34.32 -8.48 -33.70
C VAL A 18 35.58 -7.94 -33.06
N LEU A 19 35.73 -8.09 -31.74
CA LEU A 19 36.99 -7.92 -31.03
C LEU A 19 37.18 -9.07 -30.05
N THR A 20 38.04 -10.00 -30.52
CA THR A 20 38.73 -11.04 -29.76
C THR A 20 39.85 -10.41 -28.92
N GLY A 21 39.89 -10.71 -27.63
CA GLY A 21 40.99 -10.37 -26.75
C GLY A 21 41.15 -11.42 -25.64
N CYS A 22 41.98 -12.43 -25.91
CA CYS A 22 42.59 -13.29 -24.88
C CYS A 22 43.59 -12.51 -24.06
N SER A 23 43.53 -12.61 -22.73
CA SER A 23 44.64 -12.29 -21.86
C SER A 23 44.79 -13.29 -20.73
N THR A 24 45.95 -13.85 -20.69
CA THR A 24 46.49 -14.92 -19.87
C THR A 24 46.59 -14.57 -18.39
N ALA A 25 46.33 -15.57 -17.57
CA ALA A 25 46.53 -15.62 -16.12
C ALA A 25 47.99 -15.40 -15.75
N HIS A 26 48.25 -14.53 -14.78
CA HIS A 26 49.50 -14.51 -14.00
C HIS A 26 49.15 -14.70 -12.52
N SER A 27 49.47 -15.89 -12.04
CA SER A 27 49.51 -16.22 -10.62
C SER A 27 50.73 -15.55 -9.99
N LYS A 28 50.52 -14.73 -8.97
CA LYS A 28 51.61 -14.34 -8.04
C LYS A 28 51.16 -14.67 -6.61
N ASN A 29 51.81 -15.68 -6.08
CA ASN A 29 51.86 -15.98 -4.63
C ASN A 29 52.50 -14.78 -3.93
N PHE A 30 51.82 -14.22 -2.94
CA PHE A 30 52.40 -13.39 -1.90
C PHE A 30 51.93 -13.92 -0.53
N ASN A 31 52.83 -14.77 0.06
CA ASN A 31 52.86 -14.98 1.50
C ASN A 31 53.56 -13.76 2.10
N SER A 32 52.88 -12.95 2.83
CA SER A 32 53.38 -12.10 3.89
C SER A 32 52.19 -11.58 4.69
N ALA A 33 52.06 -12.00 5.91
CA ALA A 33 51.16 -11.44 6.88
C ALA A 33 51.62 -10.02 7.24
N PRO A 34 50.73 -9.02 7.24
CA PRO A 34 51.01 -7.77 7.93
C PRO A 34 50.45 -7.82 9.35
N GLU A 35 51.25 -7.24 10.23
CA GLU A 35 51.02 -7.01 11.64
C GLU A 35 49.67 -6.38 11.92
N ILE A 36 49.05 -6.86 13.01
CA ILE A 36 47.86 -6.30 13.63
C ILE A 36 48.26 -4.97 14.27
N ILE A 37 47.85 -3.86 13.64
CA ILE A 37 47.82 -2.56 14.34
C ILE A 37 46.42 -2.45 14.96
N GLU A 38 46.34 -2.77 16.25
CA GLU A 38 45.22 -2.34 17.08
C GLU A 38 45.29 -0.82 17.20
N SER A 39 44.37 -0.14 16.58
CA SER A 39 44.07 1.24 16.92
C SER A 39 42.64 1.59 16.55
N GLY A 40 41.86 1.75 17.58
CA GLY A 40 40.90 2.83 17.64
C GLY A 40 39.49 2.52 17.22
N SER A 41 38.64 2.40 18.22
CA SER A 41 37.22 2.84 18.25
C SER A 41 36.40 2.57 16.99
N THR A 42 35.78 1.41 16.95
CA THR A 42 34.55 1.20 16.17
C THR A 42 33.56 2.29 16.55
N PRO A 43 33.08 3.11 15.59
CA PRO A 43 31.90 3.91 15.85
C PRO A 43 30.75 2.91 16.09
N THR A 44 30.24 2.89 17.31
CA THR A 44 28.99 2.23 17.65
C THR A 44 27.92 2.95 16.83
N SER A 45 27.67 2.48 15.60
CA SER A 45 26.50 2.91 14.87
C SER A 45 25.31 2.49 15.74
N ALA A 46 24.54 3.48 16.18
CA ALA A 46 23.26 3.21 16.80
C ALA A 46 22.51 2.23 15.87
N PRO A 47 21.89 1.16 16.42
CA PRO A 47 21.17 0.21 15.59
C PRO A 47 20.16 0.99 14.75
N SER A 48 20.29 0.87 13.42
CA SER A 48 19.33 1.46 12.50
C SER A 48 17.97 0.92 12.89
N GLN A 49 17.08 1.82 13.34
CA GLN A 49 15.77 1.41 13.81
C GLN A 49 14.98 0.93 12.60
N LEU A 50 14.86 -0.39 12.43
CA LEU A 50 14.09 -0.99 11.35
C LEU A 50 12.63 -0.56 11.51
N LEU A 51 12.07 0.05 10.48
CA LEU A 51 10.66 0.45 10.46
C LEU A 51 9.74 -0.77 10.23
N TYR A 52 10.25 -1.80 9.56
CA TYR A 52 9.52 -2.99 9.19
C TYR A 52 10.06 -4.23 9.91
N SER A 53 9.17 -5.14 10.25
CA SER A 53 9.53 -6.47 10.76
C SER A 53 10.13 -7.32 9.63
N GLU A 54 11.07 -8.21 10.00
CA GLU A 54 11.59 -9.25 9.10
C GLU A 54 10.75 -10.53 9.12
N GLU A 55 9.76 -10.62 10.00
CA GLU A 55 8.87 -11.77 10.08
C GLU A 55 7.93 -11.85 8.87
N CYS A 56 7.68 -13.09 8.43
CA CYS A 56 6.74 -13.34 7.33
C CYS A 56 5.31 -12.98 7.73
N ILE A 57 4.56 -12.45 6.76
CA ILE A 57 3.13 -12.21 6.89
C ILE A 57 2.39 -13.51 6.51
N SER A 58 1.46 -13.95 7.33
CA SER A 58 0.56 -15.07 7.04
C SER A 58 -0.78 -14.60 6.47
N GLU A 59 -1.46 -15.45 5.70
CA GLU A 59 -2.82 -15.18 5.22
C GLU A 59 -3.80 -14.93 6.38
N ARG A 60 -3.64 -15.63 7.49
CA ARG A 60 -4.46 -15.44 8.69
C ARG A 60 -4.30 -14.03 9.27
N GLU A 61 -3.10 -13.49 9.29
CA GLU A 61 -2.87 -12.10 9.73
C GLU A 61 -3.56 -11.10 8.79
N VAL A 62 -3.52 -11.34 7.48
CA VAL A 62 -4.23 -10.50 6.50
C VAL A 62 -5.74 -10.55 6.74
N VAL A 63 -6.32 -11.74 6.88
CA VAL A 63 -7.76 -11.89 7.16
C VAL A 63 -8.16 -11.22 8.49
N ASN A 64 -7.30 -11.30 9.52
CA ASN A 64 -7.54 -10.60 10.78
C ASN A 64 -7.47 -9.08 10.62
N ALA A 65 -6.49 -8.55 9.88
CA ALA A 65 -6.39 -7.12 9.58
C ALA A 65 -7.61 -6.61 8.79
N GLN A 66 -8.15 -7.40 7.85
CA GLN A 66 -9.39 -7.09 7.14
C GLN A 66 -10.59 -7.00 8.09
N LYS A 67 -10.73 -7.94 9.02
CA LYS A 67 -11.78 -7.89 10.05
C LYS A 67 -11.64 -6.67 10.95
N MET A 68 -10.41 -6.35 11.39
CA MET A 68 -10.15 -5.14 12.19
C MET A 68 -10.51 -3.88 11.40
N TRP A 69 -10.17 -3.82 10.12
CA TRP A 69 -10.54 -2.70 9.26
C TRP A 69 -12.06 -2.54 9.16
N GLY A 70 -12.78 -3.62 8.88
CA GLY A 70 -14.24 -3.61 8.81
C GLY A 70 -14.91 -3.17 10.11
N ASN A 71 -14.45 -3.70 11.24
CA ASN A 71 -14.94 -3.32 12.57
C ASN A 71 -14.64 -1.84 12.87
N GLY A 72 -13.49 -1.32 12.45
CA GLY A 72 -13.14 0.08 12.62
C GLY A 72 -14.09 1.02 11.86
N ILE A 73 -14.48 0.66 10.64
CA ILE A 73 -15.48 1.44 9.87
C ILE A 73 -16.83 1.45 10.60
N VAL A 74 -17.28 0.31 11.09
CA VAL A 74 -18.55 0.21 11.86
C VAL A 74 -18.46 1.07 13.12
N ASN A 75 -17.36 0.97 13.88
CA ASN A 75 -17.15 1.74 15.10
C ASN A 75 -17.17 3.26 14.89
N ILE A 76 -16.57 3.76 13.80
CA ILE A 76 -16.60 5.19 13.46
C ILE A 76 -18.05 5.64 13.19
N GLY A 77 -18.83 4.85 12.43
CA GLY A 77 -20.23 5.12 12.14
C GLY A 77 -21.13 5.10 13.39
N GLU A 78 -20.92 4.14 14.29
CA GLU A 78 -21.61 4.05 15.59
C GLU A 78 -21.29 5.23 16.50
N THR A 79 -19.99 5.62 16.57
CA THR A 79 -19.53 6.77 17.34
C THR A 79 -20.16 8.06 16.83
N TYR A 80 -20.23 8.24 15.50
CA TYR A 80 -20.91 9.38 14.88
C TYR A 80 -22.42 9.39 15.24
N SER A 81 -23.09 8.25 15.09
CA SER A 81 -24.53 8.13 15.33
C SER A 81 -24.93 8.37 16.78
N SER A 82 -24.00 8.10 17.72
CA SER A 82 -24.19 8.37 19.16
C SER A 82 -23.72 9.76 19.60
N ASN A 83 -23.37 10.65 18.65
CA ASN A 83 -22.79 11.97 18.89
C ASN A 83 -21.47 11.94 19.69
N GLY A 84 -20.69 10.87 19.56
CA GLY A 84 -19.38 10.74 20.15
C GLY A 84 -18.28 11.40 19.31
N ASP A 85 -17.03 11.34 19.78
CA ASP A 85 -15.86 11.89 19.07
C ASP A 85 -15.41 10.94 17.95
N TYR A 86 -16.15 10.93 16.85
CA TYR A 86 -15.87 10.12 15.67
C TYR A 86 -14.62 10.57 14.92
N THR A 87 -14.20 11.83 15.07
CA THR A 87 -12.98 12.32 14.44
C THR A 87 -11.76 11.69 15.07
N THR A 88 -11.69 11.67 16.41
CA THR A 88 -10.63 10.94 17.12
C THR A 88 -10.70 9.44 16.84
N ALA A 89 -11.88 8.82 16.85
CA ALA A 89 -12.03 7.42 16.52
C ALA A 89 -11.51 7.09 15.10
N ALA A 90 -11.75 7.95 14.11
CA ALA A 90 -11.22 7.80 12.76
C ALA A 90 -9.71 8.04 12.70
N ALA A 91 -9.19 9.01 13.43
CA ALA A 91 -7.75 9.28 13.48
C ALA A 91 -6.98 8.09 14.06
N ASP A 92 -7.45 7.53 15.18
CA ASP A 92 -6.86 6.34 15.80
C ASP A 92 -6.92 5.13 14.86
N PHE A 93 -8.07 4.92 14.21
CA PHE A 93 -8.24 3.88 13.21
C PHE A 93 -7.24 3.99 12.06
N ILE A 94 -7.07 5.19 11.49
CA ILE A 94 -6.11 5.42 10.40
C ILE A 94 -4.69 5.20 10.90
N GLN A 95 -4.36 5.70 12.10
CA GLN A 95 -3.05 5.53 12.70
C GLN A 95 -2.73 4.05 12.96
N GLU A 96 -3.71 3.23 13.32
CA GLU A 96 -3.52 1.81 13.56
C GLU A 96 -3.43 1.00 12.27
N MET A 97 -4.30 1.28 11.30
CA MET A 97 -4.46 0.44 10.11
C MET A 97 -3.57 0.83 8.93
N TYR A 98 -3.24 2.13 8.78
CA TYR A 98 -2.49 2.62 7.62
C TYR A 98 -1.06 3.02 8.00
N GLY A 99 -0.12 2.78 7.09
CA GLY A 99 1.30 3.02 7.31
C GLY A 99 1.79 4.42 6.95
N TYR A 100 1.02 5.49 7.22
CA TYR A 100 1.43 6.86 6.91
C TYR A 100 2.66 7.34 7.69
N ASP A 101 2.95 6.70 8.83
CA ASP A 101 4.14 6.92 9.65
C ASP A 101 5.35 6.10 9.19
N LEU A 102 5.16 5.12 8.31
CA LEU A 102 6.20 4.23 7.80
C LEU A 102 6.68 4.63 6.41
N SER A 103 5.75 5.00 5.52
CA SER A 103 6.01 5.32 4.12
C SER A 103 4.86 6.10 3.51
N SER A 104 4.99 6.47 2.23
CA SER A 104 3.83 6.90 1.44
C SER A 104 2.80 5.78 1.34
N VAL A 105 1.52 6.12 1.55
CA VAL A 105 0.41 5.18 1.35
C VAL A 105 -0.26 5.49 0.01
N LEU A 106 -0.37 4.46 -0.82
CA LEU A 106 -1.02 4.55 -2.13
C LEU A 106 -2.53 4.34 -1.96
N PHE A 107 -3.21 5.38 -1.51
CA PHE A 107 -4.66 5.29 -1.26
C PHE A 107 -5.47 5.99 -2.34
N LYS A 108 -6.27 5.21 -3.07
CA LYS A 108 -7.28 5.66 -4.04
C LYS A 108 -8.65 5.13 -3.59
N PRO A 109 -9.43 5.92 -2.83
CA PRO A 109 -10.75 5.50 -2.37
C PRO A 109 -11.81 5.52 -3.48
N THR A 110 -12.93 4.84 -3.25
CA THR A 110 -14.02 4.68 -4.21
C THR A 110 -14.65 6.01 -4.64
N LEU A 111 -14.93 6.91 -3.68
CA LEU A 111 -15.76 8.09 -3.89
C LEU A 111 -14.94 9.38 -4.15
N ALA A 112 -13.64 9.28 -4.35
CA ALA A 112 -12.80 10.42 -4.66
C ALA A 112 -12.76 10.67 -6.19
N ALA A 113 -13.20 11.82 -6.62
CA ALA A 113 -13.34 12.17 -8.04
C ALA A 113 -12.36 13.26 -8.51
N LYS A 114 -12.23 14.35 -7.78
CA LYS A 114 -11.36 15.49 -8.11
C LYS A 114 -9.94 15.25 -7.62
N ALA A 115 -9.75 15.17 -6.32
CA ALA A 115 -8.49 14.75 -5.72
C ALA A 115 -8.55 13.23 -5.47
N GLN A 116 -8.16 12.44 -6.47
CA GLN A 116 -8.38 10.99 -6.48
C GLN A 116 -7.58 10.21 -5.43
N PHE A 117 -6.43 10.75 -4.99
CA PHE A 117 -5.49 10.05 -4.11
C PHE A 117 -5.44 10.72 -2.73
N ARG A 118 -5.36 9.92 -1.69
CA ARG A 118 -5.24 10.33 -0.29
C ARG A 118 -3.88 9.91 0.26
N SER A 119 -2.82 10.59 -0.19
CA SER A 119 -1.42 10.23 0.07
C SER A 119 -0.90 10.65 1.45
N SER A 120 -1.66 11.44 2.21
CA SER A 120 -1.33 11.86 3.57
C SER A 120 -2.38 11.44 4.58
N PHE A 121 -2.01 11.41 5.85
CA PHE A 121 -2.91 11.12 6.96
C PHE A 121 -4.14 12.05 6.96
N ASP A 122 -3.94 13.36 6.84
CA ASP A 122 -5.04 14.35 6.83
C ASP A 122 -5.97 14.16 5.63
N ALA A 123 -5.42 13.79 4.47
CA ALA A 123 -6.21 13.49 3.29
C ALA A 123 -7.08 12.23 3.48
N ALA A 124 -6.55 11.20 4.15
CA ALA A 124 -7.30 10.00 4.49
C ALA A 124 -8.37 10.32 5.54
N LEU A 125 -8.03 11.08 6.58
CA LEU A 125 -8.99 11.48 7.61
C LEU A 125 -10.17 12.25 7.00
N SER A 126 -9.88 13.18 6.08
CA SER A 126 -10.92 13.88 5.31
C SER A 126 -11.86 12.92 4.59
N TYR A 127 -11.32 11.91 3.93
CA TYR A 127 -12.16 10.92 3.23
C TYR A 127 -13.08 10.16 4.18
N PHE A 128 -12.56 9.76 5.36
CA PHE A 128 -13.33 8.97 6.33
C PHE A 128 -14.40 9.78 7.05
N VAL A 129 -14.14 11.04 7.39
CA VAL A 129 -15.05 11.83 8.25
C VAL A 129 -15.51 13.16 7.65
N GLY A 130 -14.96 13.61 6.53
CA GLY A 130 -15.26 14.90 5.91
C GLY A 130 -14.62 16.09 6.64
N GLY A 131 -15.08 17.28 6.30
CA GLY A 131 -14.77 18.51 7.04
C GLY A 131 -13.47 19.21 6.69
N ASN A 132 -12.69 18.73 5.73
CA ASN A 132 -11.47 19.39 5.27
C ASN A 132 -11.73 20.14 3.96
N GLU A 133 -11.56 21.47 3.96
CA GLU A 133 -11.80 22.33 2.79
C GLU A 133 -10.91 22.00 1.59
N ALA A 134 -9.70 21.48 1.82
CA ALA A 134 -8.80 21.03 0.76
C ALA A 134 -9.38 19.84 -0.03
N TYR A 135 -10.32 19.10 0.56
CA TYR A 135 -11.01 17.95 -0.02
C TYR A 135 -12.52 18.13 0.08
N ALA A 136 -13.05 19.25 -0.40
CA ALA A 136 -14.45 19.65 -0.25
C ALA A 136 -15.48 18.64 -0.84
N GLU A 137 -15.02 17.69 -1.68
CA GLU A 137 -15.83 16.59 -2.20
C GLU A 137 -16.10 15.49 -1.15
N ASP A 138 -15.27 15.40 -0.10
CA ASP A 138 -15.39 14.37 0.91
C ASP A 138 -16.62 14.62 1.80
N LYS A 139 -17.46 13.58 1.92
CA LYS A 139 -18.70 13.64 2.73
C LYS A 139 -18.63 12.75 3.97
N GLY A 140 -17.45 12.17 4.23
CA GLY A 140 -17.25 11.26 5.33
C GLY A 140 -17.78 9.86 5.02
N PHE A 141 -16.96 9.04 4.39
CA PHE A 141 -17.33 7.65 4.04
C PHE A 141 -17.69 6.83 5.27
N ALA A 142 -16.93 6.95 6.37
CA ALA A 142 -17.08 6.11 7.56
C ALA A 142 -18.14 6.60 8.53
N ILE A 143 -18.62 7.85 8.41
CA ILE A 143 -19.73 8.34 9.23
C ILE A 143 -21.11 7.94 8.70
N LYS A 144 -21.18 7.28 7.54
CA LYS A 144 -22.35 6.55 7.12
C LYS A 144 -22.54 5.36 8.06
N PRO A 145 -23.74 5.14 8.64
CA PRO A 145 -23.92 4.11 9.65
C PRO A 145 -23.99 2.71 9.01
N TYR A 146 -22.82 2.12 8.81
CA TYR A 146 -22.69 0.71 8.45
C TYR A 146 -22.77 -0.16 9.72
N ILE A 147 -23.47 -1.29 9.64
CA ILE A 147 -23.59 -2.27 10.73
C ILE A 147 -22.70 -3.50 10.52
N ASN A 148 -22.17 -3.69 9.32
CA ASN A 148 -21.27 -4.79 8.99
C ASN A 148 -20.42 -4.46 7.78
N VAL A 149 -19.18 -4.97 7.77
CA VAL A 149 -18.30 -4.98 6.59
C VAL A 149 -17.73 -6.39 6.45
N LYS A 150 -18.08 -7.08 5.38
CA LYS A 150 -17.64 -8.45 5.09
C LYS A 150 -16.66 -8.44 3.93
N PHE A 151 -15.50 -9.08 4.10
CA PHE A 151 -14.53 -9.32 3.03
C PHE A 151 -14.76 -10.68 2.37
N ASP A 152 -14.63 -10.70 1.05
CA ASP A 152 -14.65 -11.89 0.22
C ASP A 152 -13.40 -11.85 -0.70
N ASN A 153 -12.35 -12.55 -0.27
CA ASN A 153 -11.07 -12.56 -0.94
C ASN A 153 -11.11 -13.41 -2.20
N VAL A 154 -10.74 -12.84 -3.34
CA VAL A 154 -10.37 -13.64 -4.53
C VAL A 154 -9.02 -14.31 -4.31
N GLY A 155 -8.09 -13.62 -3.65
CA GLY A 155 -6.78 -14.18 -3.29
C GLY A 155 -5.96 -13.28 -2.40
N ILE A 156 -4.96 -13.89 -1.76
CA ILE A 156 -3.93 -13.25 -0.95
C ILE A 156 -2.58 -13.76 -1.45
N ILE A 157 -1.67 -12.84 -1.80
CA ILE A 157 -0.30 -13.13 -2.23
C ILE A 157 0.66 -12.58 -1.19
N ASN A 158 1.51 -13.46 -0.62
CA ASN A 158 2.50 -13.11 0.41
C ASN A 158 3.88 -13.74 0.16
N ASN A 159 4.23 -13.93 -1.07
CA ASN A 159 5.38 -14.72 -1.53
C ASN A 159 6.76 -14.17 -1.06
N SER A 160 6.87 -12.88 -0.74
CA SER A 160 8.14 -12.26 -0.30
C SER A 160 8.28 -12.14 1.23
N CYS A 161 7.39 -12.69 2.02
CA CYS A 161 7.27 -12.55 3.48
C CYS A 161 7.05 -11.10 3.99
N ARG A 162 7.63 -10.10 3.35
CA ARG A 162 7.63 -8.70 3.82
C ARG A 162 6.42 -7.89 3.37
N MET A 163 5.72 -8.36 2.35
CA MET A 163 4.52 -7.71 1.81
C MET A 163 3.48 -8.76 1.48
N ALA A 164 2.23 -8.48 1.81
CA ALA A 164 1.09 -9.24 1.34
C ALA A 164 0.17 -8.34 0.52
N VAL A 165 -0.40 -8.90 -0.55
CA VAL A 165 -1.42 -8.23 -1.37
C VAL A 165 -2.67 -9.07 -1.35
N ALA A 166 -3.81 -8.45 -1.03
CA ALA A 166 -5.12 -9.09 -1.05
C ALA A 166 -6.05 -8.34 -2.00
N MET A 167 -6.83 -9.08 -2.76
CA MET A 167 -7.82 -8.55 -3.68
C MET A 167 -9.13 -9.33 -3.57
N GLY A 168 -10.24 -8.63 -3.76
CA GLY A 168 -11.55 -9.24 -3.76
C GLY A 168 -12.66 -8.20 -3.69
N ASN A 169 -13.77 -8.60 -3.08
CA ASN A 169 -14.88 -7.71 -2.78
C ASN A 169 -14.99 -7.49 -1.28
N TYR A 170 -15.50 -6.35 -0.89
CA TYR A 170 -16.05 -6.15 0.43
C TYR A 170 -17.48 -5.61 0.31
N TYR A 171 -18.29 -5.97 1.26
CA TYR A 171 -19.72 -5.69 1.29
C TYR A 171 -20.02 -4.88 2.53
N PHE A 172 -20.62 -3.70 2.32
CA PHE A 172 -21.02 -2.79 3.38
C PHE A 172 -22.51 -2.89 3.58
N THR A 173 -22.93 -3.38 4.75
CA THR A 173 -24.36 -3.48 5.10
C THR A 173 -24.74 -2.25 5.93
N ASP A 174 -25.73 -1.51 5.50
CA ASP A 174 -26.26 -0.37 6.23
C ASP A 174 -27.34 -0.75 7.27
N THR A 175 -27.82 0.24 8.02
CA THR A 175 -28.84 0.03 9.08
C THR A 175 -30.21 -0.46 8.58
N LYS A 176 -30.45 -0.41 7.27
CA LYS A 176 -31.67 -0.95 6.65
C LYS A 176 -31.51 -2.39 6.17
N GLY A 177 -30.26 -2.90 6.22
CA GLY A 177 -29.88 -4.19 5.67
C GLY A 177 -29.52 -4.16 4.20
N ASP A 178 -29.46 -2.98 3.57
CA ASP A 178 -29.03 -2.84 2.19
C ASP A 178 -27.52 -3.03 2.09
N GLU A 179 -27.09 -3.83 1.10
CA GLU A 179 -25.68 -4.17 0.91
C GLU A 179 -25.09 -3.45 -0.30
N THR A 180 -23.95 -2.77 -0.10
CA THR A 180 -23.16 -2.18 -1.17
C THR A 180 -21.91 -3.01 -1.41
N LYS A 181 -21.78 -3.59 -2.61
CA LYS A 181 -20.59 -4.30 -3.08
C LYS A 181 -19.57 -3.31 -3.60
N VAL A 182 -18.33 -3.46 -3.18
CA VAL A 182 -17.19 -2.64 -3.63
C VAL A 182 -16.00 -3.58 -3.89
N GLU A 183 -15.26 -3.35 -4.95
CA GLU A 183 -14.01 -4.03 -5.26
C GLU A 183 -12.86 -3.42 -4.47
N TYR A 184 -11.88 -4.23 -4.06
CA TYR A 184 -10.72 -3.71 -3.34
C TYR A 184 -9.43 -4.42 -3.71
N THR A 185 -8.33 -3.70 -3.53
CA THR A 185 -6.97 -4.22 -3.46
C THR A 185 -6.27 -3.56 -2.28
N PHE A 186 -5.76 -4.37 -1.34
CA PHE A 186 -4.93 -3.92 -0.23
C PHE A 186 -3.54 -4.51 -0.35
N ALA A 187 -2.52 -3.70 -0.07
CA ALA A 187 -1.18 -4.19 0.21
C ALA A 187 -0.79 -3.86 1.65
N TYR A 188 -0.20 -4.85 2.32
CA TYR A 188 0.18 -4.79 3.73
C TYR A 188 1.67 -4.96 3.87
N VAL A 189 2.24 -4.26 4.86
CA VAL A 189 3.57 -4.52 5.42
C VAL A 189 3.42 -4.77 6.92
N LYS A 190 4.41 -5.44 7.53
CA LYS A 190 4.44 -5.63 8.98
C LYS A 190 5.38 -4.59 9.58
N ASP A 191 4.90 -3.77 10.52
CA ASP A 191 5.73 -2.80 11.24
C ASP A 191 6.64 -3.48 12.28
N LYS A 192 7.52 -2.70 12.90
CA LYS A 192 8.48 -3.20 13.92
C LYS A 192 7.81 -3.81 15.16
N LEU A 193 6.53 -3.55 15.38
CA LEU A 193 5.73 -4.11 16.48
C LEU A 193 4.98 -5.39 16.05
N GLY A 194 5.18 -5.85 14.81
CA GLY A 194 4.52 -7.02 14.24
C GLY A 194 3.09 -6.75 13.77
N LYS A 195 2.64 -5.49 13.72
CA LYS A 195 1.30 -5.13 13.24
C LYS A 195 1.26 -4.98 11.72
N LEU A 196 0.21 -5.46 11.07
CA LEU A 196 -0.01 -5.21 9.65
C LEU A 196 -0.52 -3.79 9.42
N ARG A 197 0.17 -3.10 8.52
CA ARG A 197 -0.15 -1.72 8.13
C ARG A 197 -0.43 -1.67 6.63
N ILE A 198 -1.52 -1.02 6.24
CA ILE A 198 -1.91 -0.85 4.84
C ILE A 198 -1.00 0.22 4.22
N VAL A 199 -0.30 -0.14 3.14
CA VAL A 199 0.55 0.76 2.34
C VAL A 199 -0.01 1.00 0.93
N ALA A 200 -0.95 0.16 0.48
CA ALA A 200 -1.75 0.44 -0.71
C ALA A 200 -3.20 0.03 -0.46
N HIS A 201 -4.13 0.89 -0.87
CA HIS A 201 -5.56 0.65 -0.84
C HIS A 201 -6.20 1.29 -2.06
N GLN A 202 -6.67 0.47 -2.97
CA GLN A 202 -7.48 0.90 -4.11
C GLN A 202 -8.87 0.27 -3.98
N SER A 203 -9.90 1.08 -4.21
CA SER A 203 -11.27 0.59 -4.26
C SER A 203 -12.10 1.26 -5.34
N SER A 204 -13.09 0.52 -5.85
CA SER A 204 -14.01 0.96 -6.90
C SER A 204 -15.35 0.26 -6.79
N LEU A 205 -16.39 0.91 -7.30
CA LEU A 205 -17.64 0.20 -7.57
C LEU A 205 -17.43 -0.74 -8.76
N PRO A 206 -18.11 -1.89 -8.80
CA PRO A 206 -18.12 -2.74 -9.97
C PRO A 206 -18.58 -1.98 -11.21
N TYR A 207 -17.94 -2.27 -12.34
CA TYR A 207 -18.35 -1.68 -13.61
C TYR A 207 -19.82 -2.06 -13.90
N ASN A 208 -20.64 -1.06 -14.19
CA ASN A 208 -22.02 -1.24 -14.63
C ASN A 208 -22.12 -0.95 -16.14
N PRO A 209 -22.23 -2.00 -16.97
CA PRO A 209 -22.42 -1.79 -18.41
C PRO A 209 -23.80 -1.18 -18.62
N SER A 210 -23.83 0.03 -19.20
CA SER A 210 -25.05 0.76 -19.66
C SER A 210 -25.59 0.15 -20.95
#